data_063ff5ff5d605f79c0849f448aab6e33
#
_entry.id   063ff5ff5d605f79c0849f448aab6e33
#
_cell.length_a   1.000
_cell.length_b   1.000
_cell.length_c   1.000
_cell.angle_alpha   90.00
_cell.angle_beta   90.00
_cell.angle_gamma   90.00
#
_symmetry.space_group_name_H-M   'P 1'
#
loop_
_entity.id
_entity.type
_entity.pdbx_description
1 polymer ?
#
loop_
_entity_poly.entity_id
_entity_poly.type
_entity_poly.pdbx_seq_one_letter_code
_entity_poly.pdbx_strand_id
1 'polypeptide(L)'
;MVNAGAIQVTSFIKGKTSSEKWERALNFINKLSDGKLYLGESVYKSETSTNLRNQAITRLLNSYNMLNSEPMDALDRYTKACSIMLTTKQLAMIGATLANNGTNPITRQSIIETKYVHDILSEMTVNGLYETSGQWWVHVGIPSKSGVGGGILAVVPNKMAIVVFSPPLDQSGNSVRGQEVIQFLSKKWKLHYLDQK
;
A
#
# COMPACT_ATOMS: atom_id res chain seq x y z
N MET A 1 -8.25 -4.35 1.49
CA MET A 1 -7.60 -5.60 1.94
C MET A 1 -7.25 -5.44 3.40
N VAL A 2 -7.76 -6.33 4.23
CA VAL A 2 -7.43 -6.38 5.66
C VAL A 2 -6.09 -7.09 5.88
N ASN A 3 -5.55 -7.01 7.08
CA ASN A 3 -4.26 -7.62 7.44
C ASN A 3 -4.16 -9.09 7.03
N ALA A 4 -5.25 -9.86 7.13
CA ALA A 4 -5.30 -11.26 6.71
C ALA A 4 -4.85 -11.46 5.26
N GLY A 5 -5.45 -10.74 4.31
CA GLY A 5 -5.08 -10.82 2.91
C GLY A 5 -3.66 -10.33 2.63
N ALA A 6 -3.21 -9.25 3.35
CA ALA A 6 -1.85 -8.74 3.19
C ALA A 6 -0.80 -9.76 3.70
N ILE A 7 -1.03 -10.40 4.84
CA ILE A 7 -0.18 -11.47 5.36
C ILE A 7 -0.16 -12.67 4.39
N GLN A 8 -1.33 -13.06 3.88
CA GLN A 8 -1.43 -14.12 2.89
C GLN A 8 -0.62 -13.81 1.63
N VAL A 9 -0.76 -12.61 1.06
CA VAL A 9 -0.01 -12.20 -0.14
C VAL A 9 1.50 -12.28 0.09
N THR A 10 2.01 -11.85 1.24
CA THR A 10 3.44 -11.97 1.54
C THR A 10 3.92 -13.41 1.62
N SER A 11 3.04 -14.38 1.91
CA SER A 11 3.40 -15.80 1.95
C SER A 11 3.73 -16.39 0.58
N PHE A 12 3.26 -15.78 -0.51
CA PHE A 12 3.53 -16.21 -1.89
C PHE A 12 4.88 -15.75 -2.43
N ILE A 13 5.59 -14.87 -1.73
CA ILE A 13 6.90 -14.37 -2.19
C ILE A 13 7.90 -15.53 -2.22
N LYS A 14 8.42 -15.82 -3.40
CA LYS A 14 9.35 -16.93 -3.64
C LYS A 14 10.75 -16.62 -3.12
N GLY A 15 11.44 -17.61 -2.60
CA GLY A 15 12.81 -17.57 -2.10
C GLY A 15 13.12 -18.79 -1.25
N LYS A 16 14.39 -19.15 -1.11
CA LYS A 16 14.85 -20.31 -0.32
C LYS A 16 14.91 -19.98 1.18
N THR A 17 15.23 -18.74 1.51
CA THR A 17 15.36 -18.25 2.90
C THR A 17 14.45 -17.05 3.16
N SER A 18 14.17 -16.75 4.44
CA SER A 18 13.43 -15.55 4.84
C SER A 18 14.11 -14.27 4.36
N SER A 19 15.44 -14.22 4.42
CA SER A 19 16.23 -13.08 3.94
C SER A 19 16.04 -12.87 2.43
N GLU A 20 16.19 -13.95 1.63
CA GLU A 20 15.99 -13.86 0.18
C GLU A 20 14.58 -13.37 -0.20
N LYS A 21 13.55 -13.87 0.49
CA LYS A 21 12.16 -13.43 0.27
C LYS A 21 11.99 -11.96 0.62
N TRP A 22 12.56 -11.51 1.74
CA TRP A 22 12.52 -10.10 2.14
C TRP A 22 13.26 -9.19 1.15
N GLU A 23 14.48 -9.54 0.76
CA GLU A 23 15.26 -8.78 -0.22
C GLU A 23 14.52 -8.67 -1.56
N ARG A 24 13.87 -9.74 -1.98
CA ARG A 24 13.06 -9.75 -3.20
C ARG A 24 11.88 -8.79 -3.10
N ALA A 25 11.17 -8.77 -1.96
CA ALA A 25 10.09 -7.83 -1.71
C ALA A 25 10.59 -6.38 -1.71
N LEU A 26 11.65 -6.08 -0.96
CA LEU A 26 12.22 -4.75 -0.86
C LEU A 26 12.76 -4.25 -2.21
N ASN A 27 13.45 -5.12 -2.95
CA ASN A 27 13.97 -4.79 -4.29
C ASN A 27 12.85 -4.51 -5.29
N PHE A 28 11.72 -5.22 -5.20
CA PHE A 28 10.55 -4.93 -6.02
C PHE A 28 9.97 -3.54 -5.72
N ILE A 29 9.80 -3.21 -4.43
CA ILE A 29 9.29 -1.89 -4.01
C ILE A 29 10.27 -0.77 -4.40
N ASN A 30 11.58 -1.01 -4.29
CA ASN A 30 12.61 -0.06 -4.72
C ASN A 30 12.53 0.27 -6.22
N LYS A 31 12.18 -0.69 -7.07
CA LYS A 31 11.99 -0.43 -8.52
C LYS A 31 10.79 0.48 -8.80
N LEU A 32 9.77 0.44 -7.94
CA LEU A 32 8.58 1.28 -8.06
C LEU A 32 8.84 2.72 -7.60
N SER A 33 9.73 2.90 -6.62
CA SER A 33 10.07 4.20 -6.05
C SER A 33 11.24 4.87 -6.80
N ASP A 34 11.51 6.12 -6.46
CA ASP A 34 12.71 6.84 -6.88
C ASP A 34 13.72 6.83 -5.74
N GLY A 35 14.61 5.83 -5.71
CA GLY A 35 15.66 5.68 -4.72
C GLY A 35 15.51 4.46 -3.79
N LYS A 36 16.50 4.29 -2.91
CA LYS A 36 16.53 3.17 -1.96
C LYS A 36 15.63 3.46 -0.76
N LEU A 37 14.72 2.54 -0.52
CA LEU A 37 13.94 2.46 0.70
C LEU A 37 14.69 1.64 1.75
N TYR A 38 14.39 1.88 3.01
CA TYR A 38 15.03 1.15 4.11
C TYR A 38 14.02 0.75 5.18
N LEU A 39 14.36 -0.26 5.95
CA LEU A 39 13.57 -0.71 7.09
C LEU A 39 13.73 0.29 8.25
N GLY A 40 12.63 0.80 8.76
CA GLY A 40 12.59 1.58 10.00
C GLY A 40 12.69 0.65 11.21
N GLU A 41 13.91 0.41 11.68
CA GLU A 41 14.19 -0.57 12.74
C GLU A 41 13.39 -0.33 14.03
N SER A 42 13.20 0.93 14.42
CA SER A 42 12.43 1.28 15.62
C SER A 42 10.93 0.96 15.43
N VAL A 43 10.38 1.26 14.25
CA VAL A 43 8.99 0.93 13.90
C VAL A 43 8.81 -0.58 13.83
N TYR A 44 9.70 -1.29 13.14
CA TYR A 44 9.67 -2.74 13.03
C TYR A 44 9.71 -3.44 14.39
N LYS A 45 10.61 -3.00 15.31
CA LYS A 45 10.70 -3.55 16.66
C LYS A 45 9.42 -3.29 17.46
N SER A 46 8.87 -2.07 17.39
CA SER A 46 7.62 -1.71 18.06
C SER A 46 6.45 -2.56 17.54
N GLU A 47 6.27 -2.63 16.23
CA GLU A 47 5.22 -3.43 15.60
C GLU A 47 5.35 -4.93 15.94
N THR A 48 6.56 -5.47 15.89
CA THR A 48 6.81 -6.89 16.23
C THR A 48 6.45 -7.21 17.68
N SER A 49 6.74 -6.30 18.62
CA SER A 49 6.47 -6.51 20.05
C SER A 49 4.98 -6.44 20.41
N THR A 50 4.14 -5.82 19.56
CA THR A 50 2.72 -5.56 19.85
C THR A 50 1.74 -6.24 18.89
N ASN A 51 2.21 -7.09 17.98
CA ASN A 51 1.43 -7.63 16.87
C ASN A 51 0.60 -8.89 17.20
N LEU A 52 0.19 -9.10 18.45
CA LEU A 52 -0.55 -10.30 18.89
C LEU A 52 -1.80 -10.59 18.04
N ARG A 53 -2.52 -9.53 17.63
CA ARG A 53 -3.67 -9.67 16.72
C ARG A 53 -3.26 -10.26 15.37
N ASN A 54 -2.17 -9.81 14.80
CA ASN A 54 -1.68 -10.31 13.52
C ASN A 54 -1.12 -11.73 13.64
N GLN A 55 -0.53 -12.10 14.79
CA GLN A 55 -0.14 -13.48 15.07
C GLN A 55 -1.36 -14.41 15.12
N ALA A 56 -2.45 -13.98 15.76
CA ALA A 56 -3.70 -14.76 15.81
C ALA A 56 -4.29 -14.93 14.40
N ILE A 57 -4.34 -13.87 13.60
CA ILE A 57 -4.79 -13.91 12.19
C ILE A 57 -3.91 -14.89 11.39
N THR A 58 -2.60 -14.82 11.54
CA THR A 58 -1.66 -15.69 10.82
C THR A 58 -1.88 -17.17 11.15
N ARG A 59 -2.07 -17.49 12.43
CA ARG A 59 -2.39 -18.87 12.86
C ARG A 59 -3.73 -19.35 12.32
N LEU A 60 -4.73 -18.47 12.28
CA LEU A 60 -6.03 -18.77 11.70
C LEU A 60 -5.91 -19.05 10.18
N LEU A 61 -5.20 -18.22 9.44
CA LEU A 61 -4.93 -18.45 8.02
C LEU A 61 -4.21 -19.78 7.77
N ASN A 62 -3.25 -20.13 8.64
CA ASN A 62 -2.53 -21.38 8.55
C ASN A 62 -3.46 -22.58 8.79
N SER A 63 -4.40 -22.50 9.74
CA SER A 63 -5.35 -23.58 10.03
C SER A 63 -6.29 -23.89 8.86
N TYR A 64 -6.50 -22.90 7.95
CA TYR A 64 -7.24 -23.08 6.71
C TYR A 64 -6.36 -23.37 5.49
N ASN A 65 -5.06 -23.64 5.69
CA ASN A 65 -4.09 -23.88 4.61
C ASN A 65 -4.01 -22.73 3.59
N MET A 66 -4.20 -21.49 4.05
CA MET A 66 -4.20 -20.30 3.17
C MET A 66 -2.82 -19.66 3.02
N LEU A 67 -1.79 -20.15 3.68
CA LEU A 67 -0.43 -19.64 3.59
C LEU A 67 0.45 -20.56 2.74
N ASN A 68 1.30 -19.97 1.91
CA ASN A 68 2.21 -20.68 1.01
C ASN A 68 3.68 -20.68 1.49
N SER A 69 3.92 -20.25 2.70
CA SER A 69 5.22 -20.31 3.40
C SER A 69 5.00 -20.47 4.90
N GLU A 70 6.10 -20.66 5.65
CA GLU A 70 6.05 -20.73 7.11
C GLU A 70 5.29 -19.50 7.68
N PRO A 71 4.29 -19.71 8.57
CA PRO A 71 3.38 -18.65 9.00
C PRO A 71 4.05 -17.44 9.64
N MET A 72 4.98 -17.67 10.59
CA MET A 72 5.65 -16.58 11.30
C MET A 72 6.65 -15.84 10.39
N ASP A 73 7.24 -16.52 9.41
CA ASP A 73 8.06 -15.90 8.38
C ASP A 73 7.23 -14.98 7.46
N ALA A 74 6.02 -15.40 7.10
CA ALA A 74 5.09 -14.55 6.35
C ALA A 74 4.68 -13.30 7.15
N LEU A 75 4.38 -13.47 8.44
CA LEU A 75 4.05 -12.36 9.34
C LEU A 75 5.22 -11.40 9.52
N ASP A 76 6.43 -11.91 9.74
CA ASP A 76 7.64 -11.08 9.86
C ASP A 76 7.86 -10.22 8.61
N ARG A 77 7.75 -10.82 7.45
CA ARG A 77 7.87 -10.14 6.16
C ARG A 77 6.79 -9.08 5.94
N TYR A 78 5.55 -9.36 6.35
CA TYR A 78 4.47 -8.38 6.37
C TYR A 78 4.80 -7.21 7.30
N THR A 79 5.25 -7.48 8.53
CA THR A 79 5.63 -6.46 9.51
C THR A 79 6.78 -5.59 8.99
N LYS A 80 7.79 -6.20 8.37
CA LYS A 80 8.88 -5.46 7.70
C LYS A 80 8.36 -4.57 6.57
N ALA A 81 7.46 -5.07 5.73
CA ALA A 81 6.87 -4.27 4.65
C ALA A 81 6.08 -3.06 5.19
N CYS A 82 5.34 -3.23 6.29
CA CYS A 82 4.65 -2.13 6.97
C CYS A 82 5.60 -1.12 7.64
N SER A 83 6.86 -1.49 7.87
CA SER A 83 7.88 -0.68 8.55
C SER A 83 8.88 -0.03 7.60
N ILE A 84 8.65 -0.10 6.29
CA ILE A 84 9.49 0.57 5.29
C ILE A 84 9.33 2.08 5.44
N MET A 85 10.46 2.77 5.56
CA MET A 85 10.54 4.23 5.61
C MET A 85 10.71 4.79 4.20
N LEU A 86 9.85 5.76 3.88
CA LEU A 86 9.89 6.45 2.59
C LEU A 86 9.38 7.89 2.73
N THR A 87 9.82 8.73 1.81
CA THR A 87 9.33 10.10 1.68
C THR A 87 8.03 10.16 0.87
N THR A 88 7.29 11.26 0.99
CA THR A 88 6.11 11.51 0.12
C THR A 88 6.47 11.48 -1.36
N LYS A 89 7.66 11.96 -1.75
CA LYS A 89 8.15 11.88 -3.13
C LYS A 89 8.33 10.43 -3.61
N GLN A 90 8.92 9.57 -2.79
CA GLN A 90 9.11 8.16 -3.12
C GLN A 90 7.76 7.42 -3.22
N LEU A 91 6.82 7.71 -2.31
CA LEU A 91 5.48 7.14 -2.38
C LEU A 91 4.71 7.66 -3.60
N ALA A 92 4.88 8.95 -3.96
CA ALA A 92 4.29 9.51 -5.16
C ALA A 92 4.84 8.84 -6.44
N MET A 93 6.11 8.45 -6.46
CA MET A 93 6.68 7.70 -7.57
C MET A 93 6.09 6.30 -7.71
N ILE A 94 5.86 5.60 -6.60
CA ILE A 94 5.13 4.32 -6.60
C ILE A 94 3.74 4.52 -7.22
N GLY A 95 3.01 5.55 -6.77
CA GLY A 95 1.71 5.89 -7.33
C GLY A 95 1.76 6.30 -8.80
N ALA A 96 2.77 7.06 -9.22
CA ALA A 96 2.96 7.46 -10.62
C ALA A 96 3.25 6.26 -11.52
N THR A 97 3.96 5.24 -11.00
CA THR A 97 4.15 3.96 -11.71
C THR A 97 2.82 3.24 -11.91
N LEU A 98 1.94 3.23 -10.90
CA LEU A 98 0.59 2.67 -11.04
C LEU A 98 -0.27 3.50 -12.01
N ALA A 99 -0.24 4.84 -11.89
CA ALA A 99 -0.95 5.72 -12.80
C ALA A 99 -0.50 5.56 -14.28
N ASN A 100 0.75 5.17 -14.49
CA ASN A 100 1.36 4.92 -15.81
C ASN A 100 1.35 3.42 -16.16
N ASN A 101 0.27 2.73 -15.84
CA ASN A 101 0.03 1.33 -16.21
C ASN A 101 1.17 0.36 -15.83
N GLY A 102 1.82 0.59 -14.69
CA GLY A 102 2.88 -0.26 -14.16
C GLY A 102 4.28 0.05 -14.68
N THR A 103 4.43 1.10 -15.49
CA THR A 103 5.71 1.57 -16.01
C THR A 103 6.22 2.75 -15.20
N ASN A 104 7.42 2.63 -14.62
CA ASN A 104 8.03 3.73 -13.88
C ASN A 104 8.33 4.90 -14.84
N PRO A 105 7.79 6.11 -14.59
CA PRO A 105 7.90 7.22 -15.54
C PRO A 105 9.31 7.79 -15.68
N ILE A 106 10.19 7.57 -14.69
CA ILE A 106 11.60 8.03 -14.74
C ILE A 106 12.47 6.99 -15.42
N THR A 107 12.48 5.75 -14.92
CA THR A 107 13.37 4.69 -15.44
C THR A 107 12.85 4.08 -16.74
N ARG A 108 11.57 4.30 -17.06
CA ARG A 108 10.85 3.72 -18.20
C ARG A 108 10.80 2.19 -18.21
N GLN A 109 11.10 1.56 -17.06
CA GLN A 109 10.97 0.13 -16.89
C GLN A 109 9.50 -0.24 -16.63
N SER A 110 9.00 -1.21 -17.38
CA SER A 110 7.75 -1.90 -17.05
C SER A 110 8.00 -2.83 -15.85
N ILE A 111 7.39 -2.52 -14.71
CA ILE A 111 7.63 -3.21 -13.43
C ILE A 111 6.44 -4.09 -13.08
N ILE A 112 5.23 -3.64 -13.40
CA ILE A 112 3.98 -4.35 -13.17
C ILE A 112 3.26 -4.48 -14.51
N GLU A 113 2.80 -5.67 -14.86
CA GLU A 113 1.95 -5.84 -16.03
C GLU A 113 0.63 -5.11 -15.86
N THR A 114 0.16 -4.43 -16.88
CA THR A 114 -1.05 -3.59 -16.85
C THR A 114 -2.27 -4.31 -16.27
N LYS A 115 -2.46 -5.59 -16.56
CA LYS A 115 -3.57 -6.38 -16.01
C LYS A 115 -3.59 -6.41 -14.49
N TYR A 116 -2.44 -6.47 -13.83
CA TYR A 116 -2.33 -6.45 -12.37
C TYR A 116 -2.49 -5.04 -11.77
N VAL A 117 -2.22 -3.99 -12.56
CA VAL A 117 -2.49 -2.62 -12.12
C VAL A 117 -3.99 -2.42 -11.90
N HIS A 118 -4.84 -2.98 -12.75
CA HIS A 118 -6.29 -2.92 -12.56
C HIS A 118 -6.72 -3.58 -11.25
N ASP A 119 -6.17 -4.75 -10.92
CA ASP A 119 -6.47 -5.45 -9.67
C ASP A 119 -6.03 -4.62 -8.46
N ILE A 120 -4.81 -4.05 -8.51
CA ILE A 120 -4.28 -3.19 -7.44
C ILE A 120 -5.17 -1.96 -7.22
N LEU A 121 -5.54 -1.25 -8.28
CA LEU A 121 -6.38 -0.06 -8.17
C LEU A 121 -7.81 -0.40 -7.71
N SER A 122 -8.33 -1.56 -8.10
CA SER A 122 -9.61 -2.06 -7.61
C SER A 122 -9.55 -2.33 -6.09
N GLU A 123 -8.50 -3.00 -5.60
CA GLU A 123 -8.29 -3.21 -4.17
C GLU A 123 -8.13 -1.89 -3.41
N MET A 124 -7.42 -0.91 -3.97
CA MET A 124 -7.32 0.43 -3.38
C MET A 124 -8.68 1.13 -3.33
N THR A 125 -9.57 0.87 -4.28
CA THR A 125 -10.91 1.46 -4.31
C THR A 125 -11.81 0.88 -3.22
N VAL A 126 -11.84 -0.44 -3.07
CA VAL A 126 -12.81 -1.10 -2.17
C VAL A 126 -12.33 -1.23 -0.73
N ASN A 127 -11.01 -1.23 -0.49
CA ASN A 127 -10.42 -1.46 0.83
C ASN A 127 -9.39 -0.41 1.27
N GLY A 128 -9.11 0.59 0.45
CA GLY A 128 -7.95 1.46 0.63
C GLY A 128 -8.00 2.39 1.84
N LEU A 129 -9.19 2.82 2.26
CA LEU A 129 -9.41 3.67 3.44
C LEU A 129 -10.21 2.94 4.54
N TYR A 130 -9.92 1.68 4.74
CA TYR A 130 -10.56 0.84 5.76
C TYR A 130 -12.10 0.89 5.64
N GLU A 131 -12.82 1.08 6.76
CA GLU A 131 -14.28 1.11 6.80
C GLU A 131 -14.88 2.29 6.01
N THR A 132 -14.10 3.34 5.73
CA THR A 132 -14.56 4.54 5.03
C THR A 132 -14.33 4.49 3.51
N SER A 133 -13.83 3.38 2.96
CA SER A 133 -13.52 3.26 1.52
C SER A 133 -14.71 3.57 0.62
N GLY A 134 -15.90 3.11 0.97
CA GLY A 134 -17.12 3.39 0.19
C GLY A 134 -17.50 4.89 0.20
N GLN A 135 -17.42 5.55 1.35
CA GLN A 135 -17.66 7.00 1.45
C GLN A 135 -16.60 7.79 0.67
N TRP A 136 -15.34 7.35 0.76
CA TRP A 136 -14.24 7.95 -0.01
C TRP A 136 -14.51 7.87 -1.51
N TRP A 137 -14.96 6.71 -2.00
CA TRP A 137 -15.29 6.56 -3.40
C TRP A 137 -16.39 7.52 -3.85
N VAL A 138 -17.46 7.67 -3.06
CA VAL A 138 -18.57 8.59 -3.38
C VAL A 138 -18.13 10.06 -3.41
N HIS A 139 -17.25 10.47 -2.50
CA HIS A 139 -16.90 11.90 -2.35
C HIS A 139 -15.65 12.31 -3.12
N VAL A 140 -14.74 11.38 -3.36
CA VAL A 140 -13.42 11.66 -3.96
C VAL A 140 -13.24 10.94 -5.29
N GLY A 141 -13.73 9.70 -5.41
CA GLY A 141 -13.74 8.93 -6.64
C GLY A 141 -12.36 8.61 -7.22
N ILE A 142 -11.33 8.52 -6.36
CA ILE A 142 -9.95 8.21 -6.75
C ILE A 142 -9.50 6.96 -5.97
N PRO A 143 -9.03 5.90 -6.65
CA PRO A 143 -8.38 4.76 -5.98
C PRO A 143 -7.29 5.24 -5.04
N SER A 144 -7.39 4.94 -3.75
CA SER A 144 -6.49 5.50 -2.74
C SER A 144 -6.14 4.47 -1.68
N LYS A 145 -4.97 4.63 -1.04
CA LYS A 145 -4.54 3.82 0.09
C LYS A 145 -4.01 4.72 1.20
N SER A 146 -4.59 4.57 2.37
CA SER A 146 -4.12 5.23 3.59
C SER A 146 -3.20 4.31 4.40
N GLY A 147 -2.41 4.90 5.28
CA GLY A 147 -1.60 4.20 6.27
C GLY A 147 -1.65 4.89 7.62
N VAL A 148 -1.65 4.11 8.69
CA VAL A 148 -1.67 4.62 10.08
C VAL A 148 -0.44 5.45 10.44
N GLY A 149 0.59 5.48 9.59
CA GLY A 149 1.68 6.45 9.68
C GLY A 149 1.29 7.88 9.29
N GLY A 150 0.07 8.13 8.77
CA GLY A 150 -0.42 9.46 8.39
C GLY A 150 -0.32 9.78 6.90
N GLY A 151 0.07 8.82 6.07
CA GLY A 151 0.15 8.97 4.61
C GLY A 151 -1.12 8.54 3.90
N ILE A 152 -1.47 9.22 2.80
CA ILE A 152 -2.48 8.76 1.83
C ILE A 152 -1.87 8.89 0.44
N LEU A 153 -1.92 7.79 -0.31
CA LEU A 153 -1.62 7.74 -1.74
C LEU A 153 -2.94 7.65 -2.50
N ALA A 154 -3.18 8.55 -3.43
CA ALA A 154 -4.28 8.53 -4.38
C ALA A 154 -3.73 8.42 -5.81
N VAL A 155 -4.30 7.55 -6.63
CA VAL A 155 -3.83 7.27 -8.00
C VAL A 155 -4.93 7.63 -9.00
N VAL A 156 -4.65 8.59 -9.85
CA VAL A 156 -5.51 8.98 -10.98
C VAL A 156 -4.99 8.29 -12.23
N PRO A 157 -5.63 7.22 -12.72
CA PRO A 157 -5.14 6.45 -13.86
C PRO A 157 -4.83 7.32 -15.08
N ASN A 158 -3.72 7.06 -15.73
CA ASN A 158 -3.22 7.78 -16.91
C ASN A 158 -2.97 9.28 -16.71
N LYS A 159 -3.00 9.79 -15.46
CA LYS A 159 -2.80 11.22 -15.20
C LYS A 159 -1.71 11.49 -14.17
N MET A 160 -1.91 11.06 -12.92
CA MET A 160 -0.99 11.41 -11.83
C MET A 160 -1.19 10.54 -10.59
N ALA A 161 -0.28 10.67 -9.64
CA ALA A 161 -0.48 10.26 -8.26
C ALA A 161 -0.42 11.49 -7.33
N ILE A 162 -1.22 11.45 -6.27
CA ILE A 162 -1.22 12.47 -5.22
C ILE A 162 -0.85 11.78 -3.92
N VAL A 163 0.13 12.32 -3.20
CA VAL A 163 0.51 11.83 -1.87
C VAL A 163 0.44 12.96 -0.87
N VAL A 164 -0.23 12.71 0.23
CA VAL A 164 -0.29 13.63 1.37
C VAL A 164 0.18 12.90 2.62
N PHE A 165 0.97 13.57 3.43
CA PHE A 165 1.37 13.10 4.75
C PHE A 165 0.97 14.13 5.80
N SER A 166 0.13 13.73 6.74
CA SER A 166 -0.24 14.55 7.89
C SER A 166 -0.83 13.68 9.02
N PRO A 167 -0.19 13.62 10.19
CA PRO A 167 -0.86 13.23 11.43
C PRO A 167 -1.71 14.43 11.90
N PRO A 168 -2.80 14.31 12.68
CA PRO A 168 -3.38 13.12 13.31
C PRO A 168 -4.33 12.32 12.41
N LEU A 169 -4.78 11.18 12.96
CA LEU A 169 -5.69 10.26 12.29
C LEU A 169 -7.12 10.38 12.83
N ASP A 170 -8.09 9.98 12.00
CA ASP A 170 -9.48 9.76 12.42
C ASP A 170 -9.64 8.40 13.15
N GLN A 171 -10.86 8.06 13.56
CA GLN A 171 -11.16 6.81 14.26
C GLN A 171 -10.88 5.56 13.41
N SER A 172 -10.93 5.67 12.09
CA SER A 172 -10.64 4.58 11.15
C SER A 172 -9.14 4.44 10.86
N GLY A 173 -8.30 5.37 11.30
CA GLY A 173 -6.85 5.36 11.08
C GLY A 173 -6.40 6.11 9.83
N ASN A 174 -7.25 6.96 9.24
CA ASN A 174 -6.92 7.76 8.08
C ASN A 174 -6.50 9.18 8.48
N SER A 175 -5.53 9.77 7.78
CA SER A 175 -5.10 11.15 7.98
C SER A 175 -6.26 12.13 7.75
N VAL A 176 -6.69 12.87 8.78
CA VAL A 176 -7.79 13.83 8.68
C VAL A 176 -7.50 14.90 7.63
N ARG A 177 -6.38 15.62 7.79
CA ARG A 177 -5.99 16.68 6.84
C ARG A 177 -5.65 16.13 5.46
N GLY A 178 -5.09 14.91 5.40
CA GLY A 178 -4.77 14.25 4.14
C GLY A 178 -6.03 13.99 3.30
N GLN A 179 -7.11 13.55 3.94
CA GLN A 179 -8.41 13.35 3.28
C GLN A 179 -8.95 14.68 2.74
N GLU A 180 -8.94 15.75 3.54
CA GLU A 180 -9.44 17.07 3.13
C GLU A 180 -8.67 17.62 1.92
N VAL A 181 -7.35 17.51 1.91
CA VAL A 181 -6.51 17.97 0.80
C VAL A 181 -6.84 17.23 -0.49
N ILE A 182 -6.89 15.89 -0.44
CA ILE A 182 -7.17 15.10 -1.65
C ILE A 182 -8.60 15.33 -2.15
N GLN A 183 -9.57 15.45 -1.24
CA GLN A 183 -10.95 15.80 -1.60
C GLN A 183 -11.05 17.17 -2.28
N PHE A 184 -10.35 18.17 -1.73
CA PHE A 184 -10.28 19.49 -2.34
C PHE A 184 -9.69 19.44 -3.76
N LEU A 185 -8.56 18.72 -3.94
CA LEU A 185 -7.91 18.59 -5.24
C LEU A 185 -8.77 17.80 -6.22
N SER A 186 -9.44 16.74 -5.77
CA SER A 186 -10.36 15.97 -6.61
C SER A 186 -11.46 16.85 -7.19
N LYS A 187 -12.11 17.65 -6.36
CA LYS A 187 -13.17 18.59 -6.79
C LYS A 187 -12.61 19.68 -7.71
N LYS A 188 -11.48 20.31 -7.31
CA LYS A 188 -10.90 21.44 -8.04
C LYS A 188 -10.43 21.04 -9.44
N TRP A 189 -9.86 19.86 -9.60
CA TRP A 189 -9.30 19.39 -10.86
C TRP A 189 -10.19 18.39 -11.60
N LYS A 190 -11.40 18.12 -11.08
CA LYS A 190 -12.36 17.14 -11.64
C LYS A 190 -11.70 15.77 -11.85
N LEU A 191 -11.09 15.25 -10.78
CA LEU A 191 -10.36 13.99 -10.83
C LEU A 191 -11.21 12.78 -10.45
N HIS A 192 -12.45 13.00 -10.01
CA HIS A 192 -13.35 11.90 -9.71
C HIS A 192 -13.49 10.98 -10.93
N TYR A 193 -13.42 9.67 -10.73
CA TYR A 193 -13.42 8.70 -11.83
C TYR A 193 -14.61 8.90 -12.79
N LEU A 194 -15.78 9.24 -12.27
CA LEU A 194 -16.99 9.48 -13.07
C LEU A 194 -16.99 10.84 -13.79
N ASP A 195 -16.10 11.77 -13.43
CA ASP A 195 -15.96 13.07 -14.11
C ASP A 195 -14.93 13.02 -15.25
N GLN A 196 -14.18 11.92 -15.37
CA GLN A 196 -13.15 11.78 -16.39
C GLN A 196 -13.81 11.33 -17.69
N LYS A 197 -13.64 12.17 -18.74
CA LYS A 197 -14.06 11.89 -20.12
C LYS A 197 -12.93 11.23 -20.89
#